data_1e7a8d6322157d4f70956e9413f9eab3
#
_entry.id   1e7a8d6322157d4f70956e9413f9eab3
#
_cell.length_a   1.000
_cell.length_b   1.000
_cell.length_c   1.000
_cell.angle_alpha   90.00
_cell.angle_beta   90.00
_cell.angle_gamma   90.00
#
_symmetry.space_group_name_H-M   'P 1'
#
loop_
_entity.id
_entity.type
_entity.pdbx_description
1 polymer ?
#
loop_
_entity_poly.entity_id
_entity_poly.type
_entity_poly.pdbx_seq_one_letter_code
_entity_poly.pdbx_strand_id
1 'polypeptide(L)'
;MDSPQQMFYDNIKEGIIDQVDKVKMHTANLLAMVTRLRQATEFPQLLTSDKNIKSAKIERCLDLVDQILSDPNEKVVIFSCYKEPCKYVFEQLKQYKPLLCTGDVPDATISHSIDVFQNDNEHRVMVCTGQKMGTGITLNRAHYAIFLSTPWTAGVNIQWQDRIHRIGTKEPVFIYNLWTINTIDERVKELIDTKGALSDYVIDDQLTENNIDILRRYIDELRN
;
A
#
# COMPACT_ATOMS: atom_id res chain seq x y z
N MET A 1 -10.23 11.07 5.19
CA MET A 1 -10.43 11.52 3.79
C MET A 1 -11.01 12.91 3.82
N ASP A 2 -10.77 13.71 2.79
CA ASP A 2 -11.51 14.96 2.59
C ASP A 2 -12.96 14.66 2.13
N SER A 3 -13.84 15.70 2.12
CA SER A 3 -15.24 15.52 1.77
C SER A 3 -15.48 14.91 0.37
N PRO A 4 -14.79 15.35 -0.72
CA PRO A 4 -14.96 14.75 -2.05
C PRO A 4 -14.52 13.28 -2.12
N GLN A 5 -13.43 12.91 -1.48
CA GLN A 5 -12.98 11.51 -1.45
C GLN A 5 -13.93 10.64 -0.62
N GLN A 6 -14.45 11.17 0.48
CA GLN A 6 -15.43 10.44 1.30
C GLN A 6 -16.71 10.17 0.51
N MET A 7 -17.27 11.18 -0.14
CA MET A 7 -18.46 11.02 -0.99
C MET A 7 -18.23 9.98 -2.11
N PHE A 8 -17.06 10.01 -2.74
CA PHE A 8 -16.71 9.05 -3.78
C PHE A 8 -16.63 7.61 -3.23
N TYR A 9 -16.02 7.45 -2.06
CA TYR A 9 -15.96 6.16 -1.38
C TYR A 9 -17.35 5.64 -1.03
N ASP A 10 -18.21 6.49 -0.47
CA ASP A 10 -19.57 6.15 -0.08
C ASP A 10 -20.45 5.76 -1.29
N ASN A 11 -20.30 6.45 -2.42
CA ASN A 11 -20.97 6.08 -3.68
C ASN A 11 -20.55 4.69 -4.18
N ILE A 12 -19.26 4.36 -4.08
CA ILE A 12 -18.78 3.01 -4.44
C ILE A 12 -19.34 1.98 -3.48
N LYS A 13 -19.37 2.28 -2.18
CA LYS A 13 -19.93 1.43 -1.14
C LYS A 13 -21.40 1.14 -1.41
N GLU A 14 -22.22 2.15 -1.69
CA GLU A 14 -23.64 2.01 -2.04
C GLU A 14 -23.83 1.16 -3.30
N GLY A 15 -23.05 1.43 -4.36
CA GLY A 15 -23.11 0.61 -5.57
C GLY A 15 -22.73 -0.86 -5.35
N ILE A 16 -21.87 -1.15 -4.38
CA ILE A 16 -21.54 -2.53 -3.97
C ILE A 16 -22.73 -3.17 -3.26
N ILE A 17 -23.38 -2.47 -2.33
CA ILE A 17 -24.56 -2.95 -1.61
C ILE A 17 -25.66 -3.33 -2.61
N ASP A 18 -25.96 -2.47 -3.57
CA ASP A 18 -26.95 -2.73 -4.62
C ASP A 18 -26.64 -3.97 -5.46
N GLN A 19 -25.37 -4.26 -5.72
CA GLN A 19 -24.95 -5.46 -6.46
C GLN A 19 -25.10 -6.72 -5.62
N VAL A 20 -24.80 -6.67 -4.33
CA VAL A 20 -24.90 -7.80 -3.40
C VAL A 20 -26.36 -8.25 -3.25
N ASP A 21 -27.30 -7.31 -3.23
CA ASP A 21 -28.73 -7.61 -3.11
C ASP A 21 -29.32 -8.33 -4.34
N LYS A 22 -28.66 -8.19 -5.49
CA LYS A 22 -29.14 -8.73 -6.79
C LYS A 22 -28.51 -10.06 -7.19
N VAL A 23 -27.38 -10.47 -6.58
CA VAL A 23 -26.59 -11.62 -7.05
C VAL A 23 -26.11 -12.47 -5.87
N LYS A 24 -26.20 -13.82 -5.98
CA LYS A 24 -25.49 -14.72 -5.06
C LYS A 24 -24.00 -14.41 -5.08
N MET A 25 -23.47 -14.01 -3.93
CA MET A 25 -22.09 -13.55 -3.80
C MET A 25 -21.09 -14.71 -3.92
N HIS A 26 -20.42 -14.79 -5.07
CA HIS A 26 -19.23 -15.62 -5.23
C HIS A 26 -18.00 -14.92 -4.65
N THR A 27 -17.04 -15.68 -4.14
CA THR A 27 -15.79 -15.17 -3.55
C THR A 27 -15.04 -14.19 -4.48
N ALA A 28 -15.02 -14.47 -5.79
CA ALA A 28 -14.38 -13.59 -6.78
C ALA A 28 -15.04 -12.19 -6.83
N ASN A 29 -16.37 -12.12 -6.72
CA ASN A 29 -17.10 -10.85 -6.70
C ASN A 29 -16.78 -10.06 -5.42
N LEU A 30 -16.74 -10.75 -4.26
CA LEU A 30 -16.36 -10.15 -2.98
C LEU A 30 -14.97 -9.50 -3.07
N LEU A 31 -13.98 -10.23 -3.58
CA LEU A 31 -12.61 -9.71 -3.72
C LEU A 31 -12.53 -8.50 -4.66
N ALA A 32 -13.29 -8.52 -5.77
CA ALA A 32 -13.36 -7.39 -6.69
C ALA A 32 -13.98 -6.15 -6.00
N MET A 33 -15.04 -6.32 -5.22
CA MET A 33 -15.69 -5.24 -4.46
C MET A 33 -14.73 -4.63 -3.45
N VAL A 34 -14.09 -5.47 -2.64
CA VAL A 34 -13.12 -5.02 -1.63
C VAL A 34 -11.92 -4.34 -2.29
N THR A 35 -11.45 -4.84 -3.43
CA THR A 35 -10.38 -4.19 -4.19
C THR A 35 -10.78 -2.78 -4.63
N ARG A 36 -12.01 -2.57 -5.11
CA ARG A 36 -12.50 -1.23 -5.48
C ARG A 36 -12.55 -0.27 -4.29
N LEU A 37 -13.02 -0.75 -3.12
CA LEU A 37 -13.03 0.05 -1.91
C LEU A 37 -11.60 0.46 -1.49
N ARG A 38 -10.63 -0.46 -1.57
CA ARG A 38 -9.21 -0.15 -1.30
C ARG A 38 -8.63 0.84 -2.31
N GLN A 39 -8.95 0.71 -3.58
CA GLN A 39 -8.54 1.67 -4.61
C GLN A 39 -9.10 3.07 -4.34
N ALA A 40 -10.37 3.17 -3.92
CA ALA A 40 -10.99 4.44 -3.56
C ALA A 40 -10.33 5.11 -2.34
N THR A 41 -9.86 4.34 -1.36
CA THR A 41 -9.14 4.88 -0.19
C THR A 41 -7.71 5.31 -0.53
N GLU A 42 -7.01 4.55 -1.39
CA GLU A 42 -5.60 4.83 -1.70
C GLU A 42 -5.44 5.86 -2.82
N PHE A 43 -6.07 5.65 -3.96
CA PHE A 43 -5.92 6.50 -5.12
C PHE A 43 -7.20 6.45 -5.98
N PRO A 44 -8.16 7.36 -5.76
CA PRO A 44 -9.45 7.39 -6.47
C PRO A 44 -9.34 7.35 -8.00
N GLN A 45 -8.25 7.91 -8.57
CA GLN A 45 -8.00 7.92 -10.01
C GLN A 45 -7.81 6.54 -10.64
N LEU A 46 -7.70 5.49 -9.84
CA LEU A 46 -7.79 4.10 -10.33
C LEU A 46 -9.21 3.74 -10.81
N LEU A 47 -10.23 4.49 -10.35
CA LEU A 47 -11.65 4.21 -10.58
C LEU A 47 -12.38 5.35 -11.30
N THR A 48 -11.81 6.56 -11.31
CA THR A 48 -12.41 7.74 -11.93
C THR A 48 -11.36 8.62 -12.60
N SER A 49 -11.76 9.34 -13.64
CA SER A 49 -10.94 10.36 -14.29
C SER A 49 -11.05 11.76 -13.62
N ASP A 50 -11.89 11.90 -12.59
CA ASP A 50 -12.03 13.16 -11.87
C ASP A 50 -10.79 13.45 -11.02
N LYS A 51 -10.01 14.44 -11.45
CA LYS A 51 -8.77 14.86 -10.78
C LYS A 51 -9.01 15.74 -9.55
N ASN A 52 -10.26 16.19 -9.32
CA ASN A 52 -10.59 17.01 -8.15
C ASN A 52 -10.70 16.16 -6.87
N ILE A 53 -10.89 14.84 -7.02
CA ILE A 53 -10.93 13.93 -5.88
C ILE A 53 -9.49 13.59 -5.49
N LYS A 54 -8.97 14.26 -4.47
CA LYS A 54 -7.62 14.04 -3.96
C LYS A 54 -7.57 12.80 -3.05
N SER A 55 -6.39 12.23 -2.91
CA SER A 55 -6.14 11.12 -1.99
C SER A 55 -5.53 11.62 -0.68
N ALA A 56 -6.25 11.47 0.42
CA ALA A 56 -5.73 11.80 1.75
C ALA A 56 -4.48 10.98 2.11
N LYS A 57 -4.38 9.71 1.66
CA LYS A 57 -3.17 8.90 1.87
C LYS A 57 -1.97 9.44 1.11
N ILE A 58 -2.17 9.86 -0.14
CA ILE A 58 -1.09 10.47 -0.94
C ILE A 58 -0.65 11.79 -0.29
N GLU A 59 -1.59 12.68 0.06
CA GLU A 59 -1.25 13.93 0.73
C GLU A 59 -0.46 13.68 2.02
N ARG A 60 -0.94 12.76 2.88
CA ARG A 60 -0.22 12.40 4.10
C ARG A 60 1.15 11.78 3.83
N CYS A 61 1.29 10.99 2.78
CA CYS A 61 2.57 10.42 2.36
C CYS A 61 3.56 11.53 1.98
N LEU A 62 3.14 12.50 1.19
CA LEU A 62 3.99 13.63 0.77
C LEU A 62 4.43 14.45 1.97
N ASP A 63 3.51 14.77 2.90
CA ASP A 63 3.85 15.46 4.16
C ASP A 63 4.88 14.70 4.99
N LEU A 64 4.75 13.37 5.09
CA LEU A 64 5.70 12.53 5.82
C LEU A 64 7.08 12.53 5.14
N VAL A 65 7.12 12.45 3.81
CA VAL A 65 8.37 12.51 3.06
C VAL A 65 9.09 13.82 3.31
N ASP A 66 8.39 14.96 3.25
CA ASP A 66 8.97 16.28 3.52
C ASP A 66 9.51 16.37 4.95
N GLN A 67 8.79 15.82 5.94
CA GLN A 67 9.25 15.75 7.33
C GLN A 67 10.49 14.88 7.49
N ILE A 68 10.51 13.67 6.92
CA ILE A 68 11.63 12.74 7.01
C ILE A 68 12.88 13.33 6.32
N LEU A 69 12.71 13.87 5.13
CA LEU A 69 13.82 14.40 4.34
C LEU A 69 14.30 15.78 4.78
N SER A 70 13.69 16.37 5.83
CA SER A 70 14.25 17.54 6.52
C SER A 70 15.61 17.21 7.17
N ASP A 71 15.85 15.95 7.55
CA ASP A 71 17.18 15.44 7.86
C ASP A 71 17.88 15.02 6.56
N PRO A 72 19.04 15.63 6.20
CA PRO A 72 19.73 15.33 4.95
C PRO A 72 20.31 13.90 4.88
N ASN A 73 20.43 13.21 6.00
CA ASN A 73 21.00 11.86 6.08
C ASN A 73 19.95 10.76 5.86
N GLU A 74 18.67 11.10 5.97
CA GLU A 74 17.60 10.13 5.92
C GLU A 74 17.15 9.79 4.51
N LYS A 75 16.73 8.54 4.35
CA LYS A 75 16.15 7.99 3.13
C LYS A 75 14.83 7.30 3.45
N VAL A 76 13.91 7.32 2.50
CA VAL A 76 12.58 6.74 2.64
C VAL A 76 12.22 5.84 1.47
N VAL A 77 11.57 4.71 1.77
CA VAL A 77 10.97 3.83 0.77
C VAL A 77 9.46 3.89 0.88
N ILE A 78 8.78 4.07 -0.24
CA ILE A 78 7.33 4.17 -0.32
C ILE A 78 6.80 2.94 -1.05
N PHE A 79 5.87 2.23 -0.43
CA PHE A 79 5.26 1.01 -0.96
C PHE A 79 3.79 1.21 -1.29
N SER A 80 3.37 0.64 -2.42
CA SER A 80 1.97 0.48 -2.78
C SER A 80 1.71 -0.90 -3.40
N CYS A 81 0.48 -1.38 -3.29
CA CYS A 81 0.00 -2.54 -4.04
C CYS A 81 -0.28 -2.21 -5.51
N TYR A 82 -0.40 -0.91 -5.87
CA TYR A 82 -0.80 -0.45 -7.20
C TYR A 82 0.29 0.39 -7.87
N LYS A 83 0.40 0.27 -9.20
CA LYS A 83 1.42 1.00 -9.97
C LYS A 83 1.12 2.48 -10.11
N GLU A 84 -0.13 2.84 -10.33
CA GLU A 84 -0.51 4.22 -10.62
C GLU A 84 -0.27 5.18 -9.44
N PRO A 85 -0.60 4.84 -8.16
CA PRO A 85 -0.17 5.64 -7.02
C PRO A 85 1.34 5.81 -6.95
N CYS A 86 2.12 4.74 -7.24
CA CYS A 86 3.58 4.83 -7.26
C CYS A 86 4.06 5.85 -8.29
N LYS A 87 3.53 5.81 -9.53
CA LYS A 87 3.87 6.76 -10.58
C LYS A 87 3.48 8.19 -10.19
N TYR A 88 2.30 8.36 -9.61
CA TYR A 88 1.84 9.67 -9.17
C TYR A 88 2.74 10.26 -8.08
N VAL A 89 3.04 9.48 -7.04
CA VAL A 89 3.96 9.90 -5.96
C VAL A 89 5.34 10.21 -6.49
N PHE A 90 5.87 9.37 -7.40
CA PHE A 90 7.15 9.62 -8.07
C PHE A 90 7.17 10.98 -8.77
N GLU A 91 6.12 11.35 -9.49
CA GLU A 91 6.00 12.65 -10.17
C GLU A 91 5.93 13.82 -9.17
N GLN A 92 5.23 13.66 -8.03
CA GLN A 92 5.11 14.69 -7.00
C GLN A 92 6.42 14.94 -6.24
N LEU A 93 7.31 13.95 -6.19
CA LEU A 93 8.57 14.00 -5.42
C LEU A 93 9.80 14.29 -6.28
N LYS A 94 9.65 14.77 -7.52
CA LYS A 94 10.77 15.01 -8.45
C LYS A 94 11.90 15.88 -7.90
N GLN A 95 11.59 16.82 -6.99
CA GLN A 95 12.58 17.64 -6.31
C GLN A 95 13.58 16.81 -5.49
N TYR A 96 13.21 15.61 -5.04
CA TYR A 96 14.06 14.70 -4.28
C TYR A 96 14.73 13.63 -5.14
N LYS A 97 14.70 13.75 -6.48
CA LYS A 97 15.27 12.79 -7.43
C LYS A 97 14.85 11.34 -7.12
N PRO A 98 13.54 11.03 -7.05
CA PRO A 98 13.08 9.71 -6.63
C PRO A 98 13.47 8.63 -7.64
N LEU A 99 13.56 7.40 -7.17
CA LEU A 99 13.75 6.19 -7.98
C LEU A 99 12.44 5.41 -8.03
N LEU A 100 12.06 4.89 -9.21
CA LEU A 100 10.80 4.16 -9.42
C LEU A 100 11.07 2.69 -9.71
N CYS A 101 10.42 1.80 -8.93
CA CYS A 101 10.51 0.35 -9.07
C CYS A 101 9.11 -0.27 -9.18
N THR A 102 8.53 -0.26 -10.38
CA THR A 102 7.23 -0.87 -10.69
C THR A 102 7.34 -1.93 -11.77
N GLY A 103 6.27 -2.69 -12.00
CA GLY A 103 6.24 -3.73 -13.01
C GLY A 103 6.50 -3.27 -14.44
N ASP A 104 6.35 -1.97 -14.71
CA ASP A 104 6.59 -1.39 -16.03
C ASP A 104 8.07 -0.99 -16.23
N VAL A 105 8.89 -1.03 -15.18
CA VAL A 105 10.31 -0.70 -15.24
C VAL A 105 11.12 -1.99 -15.49
N PRO A 106 12.05 -1.99 -16.47
CA PRO A 106 12.91 -3.15 -16.76
C PRO A 106 13.75 -3.55 -15.52
N ASP A 107 13.96 -4.85 -15.33
CA ASP A 107 14.69 -5.38 -14.15
C ASP A 107 16.14 -4.85 -14.05
N ALA A 108 16.81 -4.65 -15.18
CA ALA A 108 18.15 -4.04 -15.20
C ALA A 108 18.14 -2.59 -14.66
N THR A 109 17.10 -1.82 -15.00
CA THR A 109 16.89 -0.46 -14.48
C THR A 109 16.58 -0.48 -12.99
N ILE A 110 15.76 -1.43 -12.52
CA ILE A 110 15.46 -1.60 -11.11
C ILE A 110 16.73 -1.94 -10.32
N SER A 111 17.53 -2.89 -10.81
CA SER A 111 18.81 -3.25 -10.17
C SER A 111 19.75 -2.04 -10.05
N HIS A 112 19.88 -1.25 -11.13
CA HIS A 112 20.65 -0.02 -11.11
C HIS A 112 20.06 1.01 -10.10
N SER A 113 18.73 1.17 -10.08
CA SER A 113 18.08 2.09 -9.13
C SER A 113 18.35 1.70 -7.68
N ILE A 114 18.39 0.39 -7.38
CA ILE A 114 18.71 -0.11 -6.03
C ILE A 114 20.16 0.24 -5.67
N ASP A 115 21.10 0.00 -6.59
CA ASP A 115 22.51 0.34 -6.37
C ASP A 115 22.71 1.84 -6.16
N VAL A 116 22.02 2.67 -6.95
CA VAL A 116 22.03 4.13 -6.78
C VAL A 116 21.42 4.51 -5.42
N PHE A 117 20.28 3.96 -5.06
CA PHE A 117 19.64 4.25 -3.77
C PHE A 117 20.55 3.91 -2.57
N GLN A 118 21.30 2.81 -2.66
CA GLN A 118 22.19 2.37 -1.59
C GLN A 118 23.45 3.20 -1.47
N ASN A 119 24.01 3.68 -2.59
CA ASN A 119 25.37 4.25 -2.62
C ASN A 119 25.40 5.76 -2.88
N ASP A 120 24.34 6.36 -3.40
CA ASP A 120 24.24 7.79 -3.73
C ASP A 120 23.43 8.54 -2.67
N ASN A 121 23.97 9.63 -2.15
CA ASN A 121 23.31 10.43 -1.12
C ASN A 121 22.28 11.44 -1.68
N GLU A 122 22.23 11.67 -2.99
CA GLU A 122 21.25 12.57 -3.60
C GLU A 122 19.89 11.90 -3.82
N HIS A 123 19.90 10.59 -4.14
CA HIS A 123 18.70 9.81 -4.37
C HIS A 123 18.18 9.26 -3.03
N ARG A 124 17.30 10.03 -2.40
CA ARG A 124 16.84 9.73 -1.03
C ARG A 124 15.45 9.13 -0.94
N VAL A 125 14.75 9.01 -2.07
CA VAL A 125 13.39 8.44 -2.15
C VAL A 125 13.37 7.28 -3.13
N MET A 126 12.79 6.15 -2.71
CA MET A 126 12.46 5.05 -3.60
C MET A 126 10.96 4.77 -3.53
N VAL A 127 10.30 4.72 -4.68
CA VAL A 127 8.87 4.42 -4.79
C VAL A 127 8.69 3.10 -5.53
N CYS A 128 8.01 2.13 -4.91
CA CYS A 128 7.95 0.79 -5.47
C CYS A 128 6.61 0.11 -5.26
N THR A 129 6.26 -0.76 -6.22
CA THR A 129 5.24 -1.77 -5.95
C THR A 129 5.89 -2.93 -5.21
N GLY A 130 5.23 -3.38 -4.14
CA GLY A 130 5.80 -4.44 -3.29
C GLY A 130 6.05 -5.75 -4.03
N GLN A 131 5.23 -6.09 -5.03
CA GLN A 131 5.43 -7.30 -5.86
C GLN A 131 6.76 -7.30 -6.62
N LYS A 132 7.22 -6.13 -7.11
CA LYS A 132 8.51 -6.01 -7.81
C LYS A 132 9.71 -6.13 -6.88
N MET A 133 9.50 -5.87 -5.60
CA MET A 133 10.51 -5.99 -4.55
C MET A 133 10.62 -7.42 -3.96
N GLY A 134 10.01 -8.41 -4.63
CA GLY A 134 9.70 -9.74 -4.10
C GLY A 134 10.88 -10.60 -3.64
N THR A 135 12.03 -10.65 -4.31
CA THR A 135 13.12 -11.55 -3.91
C THR A 135 14.51 -10.88 -3.92
N GLY A 136 15.25 -11.06 -2.82
CA GLY A 136 16.69 -10.77 -2.77
C GLY A 136 17.11 -9.30 -2.69
N ILE A 137 16.18 -8.33 -2.73
CA ILE A 137 16.48 -6.91 -2.66
C ILE A 137 16.69 -6.49 -1.21
N THR A 138 17.70 -5.67 -0.95
CA THR A 138 17.98 -5.10 0.36
C THR A 138 18.01 -3.58 0.24
N LEU A 139 17.32 -2.87 1.13
CA LEU A 139 17.22 -1.40 1.16
C LEU A 139 17.62 -0.86 2.55
N ASN A 140 18.66 -1.42 3.14
CA ASN A 140 19.11 -1.14 4.51
C ASN A 140 19.68 0.27 4.70
N ARG A 141 19.80 1.06 3.63
CA ARG A 141 20.18 2.48 3.73
C ARG A 141 18.99 3.39 4.09
N ALA A 142 17.76 2.88 3.99
CA ALA A 142 16.56 3.59 4.43
C ALA A 142 16.22 3.22 5.87
N HIS A 143 15.95 4.22 6.70
CA HIS A 143 15.44 4.04 8.04
C HIS A 143 13.92 4.26 8.12
N TYR A 144 13.30 4.65 7.02
CA TYR A 144 11.87 4.94 6.95
C TYR A 144 11.19 4.21 5.81
N ALA A 145 10.04 3.61 6.13
CA ALA A 145 9.12 3.03 5.15
C ALA A 145 7.73 3.63 5.29
N ILE A 146 7.09 3.96 4.17
CA ILE A 146 5.71 4.43 4.12
C ILE A 146 4.91 3.46 3.26
N PHE A 147 3.89 2.85 3.83
CA PHE A 147 2.97 1.95 3.13
C PHE A 147 1.67 2.69 2.82
N LEU A 148 1.45 3.03 1.55
CA LEU A 148 0.18 3.59 1.05
C LEU A 148 -0.93 2.54 1.14
N SER A 149 -0.60 1.30 0.81
CA SER A 149 -1.41 0.11 1.06
C SER A 149 -0.54 -1.06 1.50
N THR A 150 -1.13 -1.93 2.29
CA THR A 150 -0.49 -3.17 2.76
C THR A 150 -1.06 -4.36 2.00
N PRO A 151 -0.25 -5.40 1.72
CA PRO A 151 -0.77 -6.64 1.16
C PRO A 151 -1.78 -7.31 2.10
N TRP A 152 -2.63 -8.18 1.56
CA TRP A 152 -3.66 -8.90 2.30
C TRP A 152 -3.13 -9.90 3.32
N THR A 153 -1.93 -10.40 3.10
CA THR A 153 -1.35 -11.48 3.90
C THR A 153 -0.23 -10.94 4.76
N ALA A 154 -0.20 -11.38 6.02
CA ALA A 154 0.85 -11.00 6.97
C ALA A 154 2.23 -11.39 6.45
N GLY A 155 2.38 -12.57 5.82
CA GLY A 155 3.65 -13.03 5.28
C GLY A 155 4.23 -12.12 4.21
N VAL A 156 3.42 -11.65 3.25
CA VAL A 156 3.87 -10.69 2.23
C VAL A 156 4.17 -9.33 2.86
N ASN A 157 3.39 -8.91 3.85
CA ASN A 157 3.66 -7.66 4.57
C ASN A 157 5.02 -7.72 5.29
N ILE A 158 5.32 -8.83 5.97
CA ILE A 158 6.63 -9.07 6.61
C ILE A 158 7.74 -9.06 5.56
N GLN A 159 7.56 -9.75 4.43
CA GLN A 159 8.54 -9.74 3.35
C GLN A 159 8.89 -8.34 2.86
N TRP A 160 7.89 -7.44 2.73
CA TRP A 160 8.15 -6.05 2.31
C TRP A 160 8.92 -5.28 3.38
N GLN A 161 8.59 -5.50 4.65
CA GLN A 161 9.29 -4.88 5.79
C GLN A 161 10.75 -5.36 5.88
N ASP A 162 11.00 -6.65 5.64
CA ASP A 162 12.33 -7.27 5.66
C ASP A 162 13.28 -6.75 4.56
N ARG A 163 12.76 -6.01 3.57
CA ARG A 163 13.61 -5.31 2.58
C ARG A 163 14.37 -4.15 3.20
N ILE A 164 13.82 -3.55 4.23
CA ILE A 164 14.38 -2.39 4.93
C ILE A 164 14.97 -2.82 6.27
N HIS A 165 14.21 -3.60 7.04
CA HIS A 165 14.62 -4.15 8.33
C HIS A 165 15.17 -5.56 8.15
N ARG A 166 16.49 -5.69 7.98
CA ARG A 166 17.16 -6.99 7.84
C ARG A 166 17.99 -7.31 9.07
N ILE A 167 18.17 -8.62 9.38
CA ILE A 167 19.04 -9.08 10.45
C ILE A 167 20.44 -8.46 10.27
N GLY A 168 20.89 -7.69 11.26
CA GLY A 168 22.17 -6.98 11.23
C GLY A 168 22.06 -5.46 11.00
N THR A 169 20.86 -4.92 10.76
CA THR A 169 20.64 -3.45 10.77
C THR A 169 20.87 -2.94 12.19
N LYS A 170 21.79 -1.98 12.37
CA LYS A 170 22.13 -1.40 13.68
C LYS A 170 21.22 -0.25 14.07
N GLU A 171 20.62 0.41 13.09
CA GLU A 171 19.77 1.57 13.28
C GLU A 171 18.27 1.16 13.33
N PRO A 172 17.45 1.88 14.09
CA PRO A 172 16.02 1.62 14.15
C PRO A 172 15.35 1.92 12.80
N VAL A 173 14.38 1.10 12.41
CA VAL A 173 13.57 1.32 11.21
C VAL A 173 12.15 1.71 11.62
N PHE A 174 11.66 2.81 11.06
CA PHE A 174 10.33 3.34 11.31
C PHE A 174 9.41 3.00 10.14
N ILE A 175 8.30 2.33 10.44
CA ILE A 175 7.32 1.89 9.44
C ILE A 175 6.00 2.63 9.65
N TYR A 176 5.59 3.42 8.67
CA TYR A 176 4.33 4.13 8.64
C TYR A 176 3.33 3.40 7.74
N ASN A 177 2.32 2.78 8.33
CA ASN A 177 1.19 2.23 7.59
C ASN A 177 0.06 3.27 7.53
N LEU A 178 -0.34 3.69 6.35
CA LEU A 178 -1.40 4.68 6.16
C LEU A 178 -2.77 3.98 6.08
N TRP A 179 -3.55 4.14 7.13
CA TRP A 179 -4.90 3.60 7.23
C TRP A 179 -5.94 4.71 7.19
N THR A 180 -7.02 4.50 6.43
CA THR A 180 -8.16 5.40 6.42
C THR A 180 -9.22 4.87 7.37
N ILE A 181 -9.54 5.65 8.40
CA ILE A 181 -10.55 5.29 9.42
C ILE A 181 -11.96 5.25 8.80
N ASN A 182 -12.83 4.43 9.37
CA ASN A 182 -14.21 4.19 8.92
C ASN A 182 -14.28 3.67 7.46
N THR A 183 -13.30 2.88 7.04
CA THR A 183 -13.25 2.29 5.69
C THR A 183 -12.81 0.83 5.73
N ILE A 184 -12.75 0.21 4.54
CA ILE A 184 -12.21 -1.14 4.34
C ILE A 184 -10.78 -1.31 4.90
N ASP A 185 -10.02 -0.24 5.03
CA ASP A 185 -8.66 -0.31 5.56
C ASP A 185 -8.60 -0.86 6.99
N GLU A 186 -9.60 -0.57 7.82
CA GLU A 186 -9.68 -1.11 9.19
C GLU A 186 -9.84 -2.63 9.18
N ARG A 187 -10.61 -3.16 8.23
CA ARG A 187 -10.78 -4.62 8.08
C ARG A 187 -9.52 -5.29 7.53
N VAL A 188 -8.83 -4.62 6.62
CA VAL A 188 -7.51 -5.11 6.15
C VAL A 188 -6.51 -5.11 7.30
N LYS A 189 -6.50 -4.08 8.14
CA LYS A 189 -5.68 -4.03 9.34
C LYS A 189 -6.00 -5.18 10.30
N GLU A 190 -7.28 -5.41 10.61
CA GLU A 190 -7.75 -6.52 11.44
C GLU A 190 -7.26 -7.88 10.90
N LEU A 191 -7.36 -8.08 9.57
CA LEU A 191 -6.87 -9.30 8.92
C LEU A 191 -5.37 -9.51 9.09
N ILE A 192 -4.58 -8.46 9.04
CA ILE A 192 -3.13 -8.52 9.22
C ILE A 192 -2.78 -8.76 10.68
N ASP A 193 -3.42 -8.05 11.62
CA ASP A 193 -3.16 -8.14 13.05
C ASP A 193 -3.55 -9.52 13.62
N THR A 194 -4.67 -10.09 13.17
CA THR A 194 -5.14 -11.41 13.62
C THR A 194 -4.19 -12.54 13.20
N LYS A 195 -3.51 -12.40 12.05
CA LYS A 195 -2.56 -13.40 11.55
C LYS A 195 -1.16 -13.29 12.12
N GLY A 196 -0.74 -12.10 12.51
CA GLY A 196 0.56 -11.89 13.18
C GLY A 196 0.67 -12.67 14.50
N ALA A 197 -0.48 -13.00 15.12
CA ALA A 197 -0.55 -13.80 16.35
C ALA A 197 -0.57 -15.33 16.12
N LEU A 198 -0.81 -15.80 14.88
CA LEU A 198 -1.16 -17.23 14.64
C LEU A 198 -0.30 -17.97 13.62
N SER A 199 0.60 -17.34 12.88
CA SER A 199 1.35 -18.12 11.88
C SER A 199 2.72 -17.57 11.50
N ASP A 200 3.73 -18.15 12.07
CA ASP A 200 5.09 -18.20 11.49
C ASP A 200 5.18 -19.13 10.25
N TYR A 201 4.07 -19.70 9.76
CA TYR A 201 4.11 -20.86 8.86
C TYR A 201 3.18 -20.89 7.64
N VAL A 202 2.53 -19.80 7.23
CA VAL A 202 1.77 -19.85 5.97
C VAL A 202 2.32 -18.85 4.96
N ILE A 203 3.28 -19.32 4.19
CA ILE A 203 3.76 -18.70 2.94
C ILE A 203 2.76 -19.11 1.84
N ASP A 204 1.58 -18.53 1.84
CA ASP A 204 0.68 -18.68 0.70
C ASP A 204 -0.04 -17.34 0.44
N ASP A 205 0.08 -16.82 -0.79
CA ASP A 205 -0.52 -15.56 -1.25
C ASP A 205 -2.05 -15.63 -1.33
N GLN A 206 -2.64 -16.75 -0.89
CA GLN A 206 -4.09 -16.98 -0.98
C GLN A 206 -4.80 -16.55 0.30
N LEU A 207 -5.93 -15.87 0.11
CA LEU A 207 -6.86 -15.59 1.19
C LEU A 207 -7.44 -16.91 1.73
N THR A 208 -7.29 -17.15 3.03
CA THR A 208 -7.91 -18.30 3.68
C THR A 208 -9.42 -18.13 3.79
N GLU A 209 -10.17 -19.22 4.00
CA GLU A 209 -11.63 -19.17 4.24
C GLU A 209 -11.99 -18.18 5.36
N ASN A 210 -11.24 -18.16 6.45
CA ASN A 210 -11.45 -17.22 7.54
C ASN A 210 -11.32 -15.74 7.11
N ASN A 211 -10.41 -15.43 6.18
CA ASN A 211 -10.28 -14.07 5.64
C ASN A 211 -11.48 -13.68 4.78
N ILE A 212 -11.97 -14.64 3.99
CA ILE A 212 -13.15 -14.47 3.15
C ILE A 212 -14.37 -14.22 4.05
N ASP A 213 -14.50 -14.91 5.17
CA ASP A 213 -15.60 -14.74 6.12
C ASP A 213 -15.53 -13.37 6.84
N ILE A 214 -14.36 -12.87 7.18
CA ILE A 214 -14.21 -11.51 7.73
C ILE A 214 -14.64 -10.46 6.71
N LEU A 215 -14.24 -10.62 5.45
CA LEU A 215 -14.65 -9.71 4.38
C LEU A 215 -16.15 -9.79 4.06
N ARG A 216 -16.73 -10.99 4.11
CA ARG A 216 -18.18 -11.18 3.96
C ARG A 216 -18.95 -10.46 5.07
N ARG A 217 -18.55 -10.66 6.33
CA ARG A 217 -19.17 -9.95 7.46
C ARG A 217 -19.11 -8.44 7.28
N TYR A 218 -17.97 -7.91 6.83
CA TYR A 218 -17.88 -6.48 6.55
C TYR A 218 -18.86 -6.01 5.48
N ILE A 219 -18.99 -6.73 4.37
CA ILE A 219 -19.97 -6.37 3.33
C ILE A 219 -21.42 -6.48 3.88
N ASP A 220 -21.71 -7.47 4.73
CA ASP A 220 -23.02 -7.60 5.37
C ASP A 220 -23.27 -6.48 6.40
N GLU A 221 -22.25 -6.03 7.13
CA GLU A 221 -22.32 -4.87 8.04
C GLU A 221 -22.56 -3.55 7.28
N LEU A 222 -22.10 -3.42 6.04
CA LEU A 222 -22.37 -2.25 5.20
C LEU A 222 -23.86 -2.11 4.82
N ARG A 223 -24.63 -3.20 4.92
CA ARG A 223 -26.07 -3.26 4.58
C ARG A 223 -26.98 -2.84 5.74
N ASN A 224 -26.47 -2.84 6.98
CA ASN A 224 -27.18 -2.49 8.19
C ASN A 224 -26.86 -1.06 8.63
#